data_6945063687630120f39d9262bb4200c2
#
_entry.id   6945063687630120f39d9262bb4200c2
#
_cell.length_a   1.000
_cell.length_b   1.000
_cell.length_c   1.000
_cell.angle_alpha   90.00
_cell.angle_beta   90.00
_cell.angle_gamma   90.00
#
_symmetry.space_group_name_H-M   'P 1'
#
loop_
_entity.id
_entity.type
_entity.pdbx_description
1 polymer ?
#
loop_
_entity_poly.entity_id
_entity_poly.type
_entity_poly.pdbx_seq_one_letter_code
_entity_poly.pdbx_strand_id
1 'polypeptide(L)' 'MTQAQLLQWLDELRTEHRDLDDLIVMLQTHRHSDLMQIQRLKKRKLSLKDMIARLESKLIPDLDA' A
#
# COMPACT_ATOMS: atom_id res chain seq x y z
N MET A 1 -6.10 19.46 -4.09
CA MET A 1 -4.85 18.91 -4.61
C MET A 1 -4.83 18.94 -6.13
N THR A 2 -3.69 19.29 -6.68
CA THR A 2 -3.52 19.23 -8.13
C THR A 2 -3.35 17.76 -8.57
N GLN A 3 -3.52 17.52 -9.85
CA GLN A 3 -3.30 16.17 -10.40
C GLN A 3 -1.86 15.71 -10.19
N ALA A 4 -0.90 16.62 -10.33
CA ALA A 4 0.51 16.31 -10.10
C ALA A 4 0.75 15.88 -8.65
N GLN A 5 0.13 16.56 -7.70
CA GLN A 5 0.25 16.20 -6.28
C GLN A 5 -0.38 14.84 -5.99
N LEU A 6 -1.51 14.55 -6.62
CA LEU A 6 -2.17 13.25 -6.45
C LEU A 6 -1.31 12.12 -7.02
N LEU A 7 -0.68 12.34 -8.17
CA LEU A 7 0.20 11.36 -8.78
C LEU A 7 1.43 11.10 -7.91
N GLN A 8 2.00 12.16 -7.33
CA GLN A 8 3.13 12.03 -6.43
C GLN A 8 2.74 11.24 -5.17
N TRP A 9 1.60 11.56 -4.60
CA TRP A 9 1.09 10.85 -3.42
C TRP A 9 0.83 9.38 -3.74
N LEU A 10 0.24 9.10 -4.89
CA LEU A 10 0.00 7.73 -5.32
C LEU A 10 1.32 6.94 -5.42
N ASP A 11 2.35 7.55 -5.99
CA ASP A 11 3.66 6.92 -6.09
C ASP A 11 4.25 6.61 -4.72
N GLU A 12 4.13 7.56 -3.79
CA GLU A 12 4.59 7.36 -2.41
C GLU A 12 3.86 6.20 -1.73
N LEU A 13 2.54 6.12 -1.93
CA LEU A 13 1.76 5.03 -1.35
C LEU A 13 2.13 3.67 -1.95
N ARG A 14 2.39 3.63 -3.25
CA ARG A 14 2.82 2.40 -3.90
C ARG A 14 4.17 1.94 -3.39
N THR A 15 5.08 2.86 -3.18
CA THR A 15 6.40 2.57 -2.61
C THR A 15 6.26 2.03 -1.20
N GLU A 16 5.46 2.68 -0.37
CA GLU A 16 5.22 2.23 1.00
C GLU A 16 4.58 0.85 1.04
N HIS A 17 3.61 0.61 0.16
CA HIS A 17 2.96 -0.69 0.06
C HIS A 17 3.96 -1.79 -0.29
N ARG A 18 4.83 -1.52 -1.25
CA ARG A 18 5.85 -2.46 -1.68
C ARG A 18 6.85 -2.74 -0.56
N ASP A 19 7.28 -1.69 0.14
CA ASP A 19 8.23 -1.83 1.24
C ASP A 19 7.62 -2.65 2.37
N LEU A 20 6.35 -2.44 2.67
CA LEU A 20 5.65 -3.23 3.68
C LEU A 20 5.53 -4.69 3.27
N ASP A 21 5.25 -4.94 2.01
CA ASP A 21 5.15 -6.31 1.51
C ASP A 21 6.48 -7.05 1.67
N ASP A 22 7.57 -6.38 1.29
CA ASP A 22 8.91 -6.94 1.42
C ASP A 22 9.25 -7.20 2.91
N LEU A 23 8.90 -6.27 3.77
CA LEU A 23 9.14 -6.41 5.21
C LEU A 23 8.35 -7.58 5.79
N ILE A 24 7.10 -7.73 5.40
CA ILE A 24 6.26 -8.83 5.86
C ILE A 24 6.87 -10.17 5.45
N VAL A 25 7.29 -10.28 4.19
CA VAL A 25 7.92 -11.51 3.71
C VAL A 25 9.17 -11.82 4.53
N MET A 26 10.01 -10.82 4.77
CA MET A 26 11.22 -10.99 5.55
C MET A 26 10.92 -11.45 6.98
N LEU A 27 9.91 -10.86 7.62
CA LEU A 27 9.53 -11.23 8.97
C LEU A 27 8.95 -12.64 9.02
N GLN A 28 8.19 -13.04 8.00
CA GLN A 28 7.60 -14.38 7.95
C GLN A 28 8.65 -15.47 7.79
N THR A 29 9.80 -15.14 7.22
CA THR A 29 10.87 -16.11 7.05
C THR A 29 11.74 -16.26 8.31
N HIS A 30 11.58 -15.37 9.28
CA HIS A 30 12.35 -15.40 10.52
C HIS A 30 11.75 -16.40 11.50
N ARG A 31 12.63 -17.11 12.20
CA ARG A 31 12.25 -18.15 13.15
C ARG A 31 11.49 -17.61 14.36
N HIS A 32 11.80 -16.41 14.77
CA HIS A 32 11.20 -15.77 15.95
C HIS A 32 10.36 -14.55 15.54
N SER A 33 9.59 -14.69 14.48
CA SER A 33 8.76 -13.59 14.03
C SER A 33 7.64 -13.31 15.03
N ASP A 34 7.40 -12.03 15.26
CA ASP A 34 6.29 -11.58 16.09
C ASP A 34 5.01 -11.57 15.25
N LEU A 35 4.13 -12.50 15.54
CA LEU A 35 2.87 -12.64 14.80
C LEU A 35 2.00 -11.39 14.92
N MET A 36 2.00 -10.75 16.08
CA MET A 36 1.24 -9.52 16.28
C MET A 36 1.77 -8.40 15.38
N GLN A 37 3.08 -8.28 15.27
CA GLN A 37 3.69 -7.29 14.40
C GLN A 37 3.35 -7.55 12.93
N ILE A 38 3.44 -8.81 12.52
CA ILE A 38 3.09 -9.21 11.16
C ILE A 38 1.63 -8.86 10.85
N GLN A 39 0.73 -9.13 11.77
CA GLN A 39 -0.69 -8.80 11.60
C GLN A 39 -0.91 -7.30 11.46
N ARG A 40 -0.22 -6.49 12.26
CA ARG A 40 -0.30 -5.03 12.17
C ARG A 40 0.18 -4.54 10.82
N LEU A 41 1.30 -5.09 10.33
CA LEU A 41 1.85 -4.71 9.05
C LEU A 41 0.95 -5.12 7.90
N LYS A 42 0.33 -6.30 7.98
CA LYS A 42 -0.64 -6.74 6.98
C LYS A 42 -1.86 -5.84 6.94
N LYS A 43 -2.33 -5.41 8.11
CA LYS A 43 -3.45 -4.49 8.20
C LYS A 43 -3.11 -3.14 7.57
N ARG A 44 -1.90 -2.63 7.85
CA ARG A 44 -1.43 -1.40 7.23
C ARG A 44 -1.34 -1.54 5.72
N LYS A 45 -0.82 -2.65 5.26
CA LYS A 45 -0.71 -2.93 3.82
C LYS A 45 -2.08 -2.90 3.14
N LEU A 46 -3.08 -3.51 3.76
CA LEU A 46 -4.44 -3.49 3.23
C LEU A 46 -5.01 -2.07 3.18
N SER A 47 -4.74 -1.27 4.21
CA SER A 47 -5.16 0.13 4.25
C SER A 47 -4.52 0.92 3.12
N LEU A 48 -3.22 0.71 2.87
CA LEU A 48 -2.52 1.37 1.78
C LEU A 48 -3.08 0.95 0.42
N LYS A 49 -3.36 -0.33 0.27
CA LYS A 49 -3.95 -0.84 -0.98
C LYS A 49 -5.28 -0.19 -1.25
N ASP A 50 -6.10 -0.01 -0.23
CA ASP A 50 -7.40 0.65 -0.36
C ASP A 50 -7.23 2.11 -0.77
N MET A 51 -6.28 2.81 -0.14
CA MET A 51 -5.99 4.21 -0.48
C MET A 51 -5.50 4.34 -1.91
N ILE A 52 -4.62 3.43 -2.34
CA ILE A 52 -4.12 3.41 -3.71
C ILE A 52 -5.27 3.24 -4.70
N ALA A 53 -6.15 2.30 -4.43
CA ALA A 53 -7.30 2.05 -5.30
C ALA A 53 -8.20 3.26 -5.42
N ARG A 54 -8.43 3.96 -4.30
CA ARG A 54 -9.25 5.18 -4.30
C ARG A 54 -8.61 6.30 -5.09
N LEU A 55 -7.29 6.47 -4.96
CA LEU A 55 -6.58 7.50 -5.72
C LEU A 55 -6.55 7.18 -7.19
N GLU A 56 -6.34 5.93 -7.54
CA GLU A 56 -6.35 5.50 -8.94
C GLU A 56 -7.73 5.77 -9.57
N SER A 57 -8.78 5.52 -8.81
CA SER A 57 -10.14 5.77 -9.28
C SER A 57 -10.39 7.26 -9.55
N LYS A 58 -9.75 8.15 -8.80
CA LYS A 58 -9.87 9.59 -9.01
C LYS A 58 -9.05 10.08 -10.18
N LEU A 59 -7.88 9.49 -10.39
CA LEU A 59 -6.94 9.93 -11.42
C LEU A 59 -7.27 9.37 -12.78
N ILE A 60 -7.84 8.17 -12.82
CA ILE A 60 -8.21 7.52 -14.07
C ILE A 60 -9.72 7.60 -14.17
N PRO A 61 -10.25 8.39 -15.11
CA PRO A 61 -11.70 8.45 -15.31
C PRO A 61 -12.23 7.05 -15.57
N ASP A 62 -13.47 6.84 -15.20
CA ASP A 62 -14.11 5.55 -15.36
C ASP A 62 -14.06 5.12 -16.83
N LEU A 63 -13.26 4.12 -17.11
CA LEU A 63 -13.10 3.59 -18.44
C LEU A 63 -14.08 2.46 -18.75
N ASP A 64 -14.76 2.01 -17.74
CA ASP A 64 -15.73 0.94 -17.85
C ASP A 64 -17.11 1.52 -18.03
N ALA A 65 -17.29 2.10 -19.13
CA ALA A 65 -18.61 2.65 -19.41
C ALA A 65 -19.66 1.54 -19.41
#